data_53550a2a5dbbb351f3162d03e6e6a1dd
#
_entry.id   53550a2a5dbbb351f3162d03e6e6a1dd
#
_cell.length_a   1.000
_cell.length_b   1.000
_cell.length_c   1.000
_cell.angle_alpha   90.00
_cell.angle_beta   90.00
_cell.angle_gamma   90.00
#
_symmetry.space_group_name_H-M   'P 1'
#
loop_
_entity.id
_entity.type
_entity.pdbx_description
1 polymer ?
#
loop_
_entity_poly.entity_id
_entity_poly.type
_entity_poly.pdbx_seq_one_letter_code
_entity_poly.pdbx_strand_id
1 'polypeptide(L)'
;MKRIKYRLVALLLVLVTIFANIQPALALEDYELNLGVDILSAWNNWTPISAYSGGTMQYPGQWSYNSNGYIVNAENTDDMTGFYNPTTNYSDMDISISMGSWSGDDDTLGAMIRFSEDKDHNCTGYVFAYDGADINDGWFRGLYKINGKQFSVKNLEKVVDLPTTHWKRGNYETIRISAQGNNIKVWRNNTLIVNYTDPNPIEAGSYGFMSASQPDARFKGITGKATLAHFTASFNANDGTLSGNESKIVTSTKTYGTLPTATRKGYIFDGWYDAKTGGNKITSTDAVGISSDTTFYAHWTPVESTINFDANSGTVSTASKKVYYEQKIGEMPTPTKTGYTFAGWCTDKDGKGGYITSDYEIAWDTSRTATLYAQWTINKYKNKYEHWAWGFKNEGNNSNKTAFLLQTTYGEENYGEEFTPDATYGLTVPNGFYLAQRFGNGQITGKWTTFNFGTKITQPAYVMNFEYDYFPTDYTITYNLNVGTNNSSNPSTYNVLYGVTFSNPTKAGYDFLGWYDAVSYTHLRAHETAANIV
;
A
#
# COMPACT_ATOMS: atom_id res chain seq x y z
N MET A 1 44.53 35.56 29.44
CA MET A 1 43.23 36.21 29.71
C MET A 1 42.13 35.89 28.68
N LYS A 2 42.38 35.73 27.38
CA LYS A 2 41.33 35.40 26.41
C LYS A 2 40.71 34.00 26.58
N ARG A 3 41.45 32.97 26.98
CA ARG A 3 40.93 31.61 27.16
C ARG A 3 40.03 31.42 28.40
N ILE A 4 40.14 32.28 29.40
CA ILE A 4 39.28 32.23 30.60
C ILE A 4 37.90 32.85 30.30
N LYS A 5 37.84 33.90 29.46
CA LYS A 5 36.56 34.53 29.08
C LYS A 5 35.65 33.56 28.27
N TYR A 6 36.22 32.73 27.39
CA TYR A 6 35.40 31.77 26.64
C TYR A 6 34.89 30.60 27.50
N ARG A 7 35.61 30.18 28.50
CA ARG A 7 35.12 29.15 29.45
C ARG A 7 34.05 29.69 30.40
N LEU A 8 34.10 30.94 30.80
CA LEU A 8 33.03 31.55 31.60
C LEU A 8 31.75 31.78 30.76
N VAL A 9 31.87 32.21 29.50
CA VAL A 9 30.71 32.38 28.62
C VAL A 9 30.07 31.03 28.26
N ALA A 10 30.85 29.97 28.02
CA ALA A 10 30.35 28.63 27.81
C ALA A 10 29.68 28.05 29.07
N LEU A 11 30.22 28.30 30.25
CA LEU A 11 29.60 27.87 31.51
C LEU A 11 28.32 28.65 31.82
N LEU A 12 28.26 29.94 31.48
CA LEU A 12 27.05 30.77 31.63
C LEU A 12 25.95 30.33 30.60
N LEU A 13 26.34 29.99 29.37
CA LEU A 13 25.37 29.45 28.39
C LEU A 13 24.83 28.08 28.81
N VAL A 14 25.66 27.20 29.36
CA VAL A 14 25.22 25.89 29.89
C VAL A 14 24.33 26.09 31.13
N LEU A 15 24.64 27.02 32.00
CA LEU A 15 23.77 27.36 33.13
C LEU A 15 22.46 28.00 32.69
N VAL A 16 22.45 28.86 31.68
CA VAL A 16 21.23 29.46 31.12
C VAL A 16 20.37 28.41 30.42
N THR A 17 20.97 27.43 29.74
CA THR A 17 20.20 26.31 29.13
C THR A 17 19.67 25.34 30.19
N ILE A 18 20.37 25.14 31.32
CA ILE A 18 19.89 24.32 32.45
C ILE A 18 18.71 25.03 33.15
N PHE A 19 18.79 26.37 33.35
CA PHE A 19 17.70 27.13 33.95
C PHE A 19 16.51 27.42 33.00
N ALA A 20 16.71 27.40 31.68
CA ALA A 20 15.62 27.58 30.72
C ALA A 20 14.70 26.34 30.58
N ASN A 21 15.15 25.19 31.07
CA ASN A 21 14.37 23.94 31.06
C ASN A 21 13.75 23.58 32.43
N ILE A 22 13.88 24.42 33.44
CA ILE A 22 13.09 24.29 34.67
C ILE A 22 11.73 24.92 34.34
N GLN A 23 10.79 24.10 33.91
CA GLN A 23 9.39 24.52 33.95
C GLN A 23 9.07 24.92 35.39
N PRO A 24 8.46 26.09 35.63
CA PRO A 24 7.98 26.39 36.96
C PRO A 24 7.09 25.22 37.37
N ALA A 25 7.33 24.68 38.57
CA ALA A 25 6.44 23.71 39.16
C ALA A 25 5.03 24.30 39.07
N LEU A 26 4.16 23.68 38.29
CA LEU A 26 2.77 24.10 38.21
C LEU A 26 2.23 24.00 39.62
N ALA A 27 1.71 25.11 40.14
CA ALA A 27 0.99 25.07 41.41
C ALA A 27 -0.17 24.09 41.24
N LEU A 28 -0.23 23.11 42.12
CA LEU A 28 -1.35 22.17 42.14
C LEU A 28 -2.64 22.98 42.31
N GLU A 29 -3.59 22.82 41.39
CA GLU A 29 -4.89 23.49 41.46
C GLU A 29 -5.78 22.73 42.47
N ASP A 30 -6.05 23.37 43.64
CA ASP A 30 -7.07 22.88 44.56
C ASP A 30 -8.46 23.13 43.98
N TYR A 31 -9.28 22.11 44.00
CA TYR A 31 -10.66 22.17 43.56
C TYR A 31 -11.61 21.92 44.75
N GLU A 32 -12.49 22.87 45.05
CA GLU A 32 -13.49 22.71 46.06
C GLU A 32 -14.68 21.87 45.55
N LEU A 33 -14.89 20.69 46.13
CA LEU A 33 -16.02 19.83 45.83
C LEU A 33 -17.20 20.21 46.70
N ASN A 34 -18.24 20.72 46.12
CA ASN A 34 -19.50 20.97 46.79
C ASN A 34 -20.67 20.45 45.91
N LEU A 35 -20.98 19.20 46.12
CA LEU A 35 -22.15 18.56 45.44
C LEU A 35 -23.46 18.72 46.21
N GLY A 36 -23.49 19.54 47.25
CA GLY A 36 -24.68 19.77 48.07
C GLY A 36 -25.80 20.57 47.38
N VAL A 37 -25.48 21.32 46.30
CA VAL A 37 -26.40 22.24 45.64
C VAL A 37 -26.73 21.83 44.20
N ASP A 38 -25.84 21.06 43.53
CA ASP A 38 -25.94 20.76 42.11
C ASP A 38 -25.86 19.25 41.74
N ILE A 39 -26.21 18.38 42.65
CA ILE A 39 -26.27 16.93 42.37
C ILE A 39 -27.16 16.64 41.15
N LEU A 40 -28.23 17.39 40.91
CA LEU A 40 -29.13 17.18 39.78
C LEU A 40 -28.47 17.38 38.40
N SER A 41 -27.58 18.32 38.26
CA SER A 41 -26.84 18.54 37.00
C SER A 41 -25.58 17.66 36.88
N ALA A 42 -24.99 17.27 38.01
CA ALA A 42 -23.77 16.49 38.06
C ALA A 42 -24.01 14.99 37.91
N TRP A 43 -25.07 14.43 38.54
CA TRP A 43 -25.29 12.99 38.57
C TRP A 43 -25.62 12.38 37.18
N ASN A 44 -26.16 13.15 36.25
CA ASN A 44 -26.44 12.70 34.89
C ASN A 44 -25.16 12.31 34.13
N ASN A 45 -23.98 12.73 34.60
CA ASN A 45 -22.70 12.39 34.04
C ASN A 45 -21.99 11.24 34.77
N TRP A 46 -22.66 10.68 35.79
CA TRP A 46 -22.15 9.56 36.55
C TRP A 46 -22.53 8.24 35.91
N THR A 47 -21.67 7.24 36.07
CA THR A 47 -21.83 5.93 35.43
C THR A 47 -21.99 4.84 36.48
N PRO A 48 -22.98 3.94 36.31
CA PRO A 48 -23.04 2.72 37.10
C PRO A 48 -21.89 1.78 36.71
N ILE A 49 -21.43 1.01 37.70
CA ILE A 49 -20.36 0.03 37.50
C ILE A 49 -20.66 -1.24 38.30
N SER A 50 -20.39 -2.40 37.71
CA SER A 50 -20.36 -3.71 38.34
C SER A 50 -19.52 -4.68 37.54
N ALA A 51 -19.54 -5.97 37.89
CA ALA A 51 -18.92 -7.01 37.08
C ALA A 51 -19.57 -7.12 35.69
N TYR A 52 -18.78 -7.46 34.70
CA TYR A 52 -19.22 -7.71 33.32
C TYR A 52 -19.07 -9.17 32.94
N SER A 53 -20.01 -9.68 32.14
CA SER A 53 -19.93 -11.00 31.52
C SER A 53 -20.48 -10.92 30.09
N GLY A 54 -19.70 -11.36 29.11
CA GLY A 54 -20.09 -11.29 27.69
C GLY A 54 -20.42 -9.87 27.19
N GLY A 55 -19.76 -8.84 27.75
CA GLY A 55 -20.00 -7.43 27.40
C GLY A 55 -21.23 -6.82 28.06
N THR A 56 -21.91 -7.54 28.96
CA THR A 56 -23.08 -7.04 29.68
C THR A 56 -22.76 -6.86 31.17
N MET A 57 -23.13 -5.71 31.72
CA MET A 57 -23.04 -5.44 33.14
C MET A 57 -24.01 -6.37 33.90
N GLN A 58 -23.52 -7.07 34.93
CA GLN A 58 -24.28 -8.13 35.61
C GLN A 58 -25.18 -7.57 36.72
N TYR A 59 -24.70 -6.58 37.44
CA TYR A 59 -25.40 -6.01 38.59
C TYR A 59 -25.40 -4.47 38.51
N PRO A 60 -26.13 -3.86 37.54
CA PRO A 60 -26.05 -2.41 37.29
C PRO A 60 -26.57 -1.56 38.48
N GLY A 61 -27.38 -2.14 39.38
CA GLY A 61 -28.09 -1.41 40.41
C GLY A 61 -29.23 -0.54 39.81
N GLN A 62 -30.10 -0.08 40.66
CA GLN A 62 -31.13 0.90 40.31
C GLN A 62 -30.80 2.25 40.94
N TRP A 63 -29.84 2.93 40.37
CA TRP A 63 -29.38 4.23 40.84
C TRP A 63 -30.31 5.33 40.36
N SER A 64 -30.79 6.16 41.29
CA SER A 64 -31.65 7.29 40.98
C SER A 64 -31.40 8.46 41.93
N TYR A 65 -31.74 9.66 41.50
CA TYR A 65 -31.73 10.85 42.34
C TYR A 65 -33.15 11.07 42.92
N ASN A 66 -33.20 11.22 44.23
CA ASN A 66 -34.45 11.49 44.94
C ASN A 66 -34.65 12.99 45.18
N SER A 67 -35.90 13.49 45.04
CA SER A 67 -36.26 14.90 45.28
C SER A 67 -35.92 15.43 46.67
N ASN A 68 -35.65 14.56 47.65
CA ASN A 68 -35.17 14.91 48.98
C ASN A 68 -33.65 15.12 49.06
N GLY A 69 -32.97 15.15 47.90
CA GLY A 69 -31.54 15.53 47.81
C GLY A 69 -30.56 14.40 48.09
N TYR A 70 -30.88 13.17 47.77
CA TYR A 70 -29.97 12.03 47.87
C TYR A 70 -30.01 11.14 46.64
N ILE A 71 -28.86 10.48 46.36
CA ILE A 71 -28.76 9.39 45.41
C ILE A 71 -29.10 8.10 46.13
N VAL A 72 -29.88 7.23 45.50
CA VAL A 72 -30.29 5.94 46.07
C VAL A 72 -30.06 4.81 45.08
N ASN A 73 -29.53 3.69 45.58
CA ASN A 73 -29.69 2.40 44.92
C ASN A 73 -30.88 1.68 45.52
N ALA A 74 -31.86 1.36 44.70
CA ALA A 74 -33.10 0.70 45.15
C ALA A 74 -33.06 -0.82 45.01
N GLU A 75 -32.01 -1.38 44.40
CA GLU A 75 -31.92 -2.80 44.09
C GLU A 75 -31.07 -3.55 45.12
N ASN A 76 -31.55 -4.76 45.48
CA ASN A 76 -30.72 -5.75 46.17
C ASN A 76 -29.98 -6.58 45.12
N THR A 77 -28.67 -6.47 45.09
CA THR A 77 -27.83 -7.11 44.08
C THR A 77 -27.01 -8.24 44.69
N ASP A 78 -26.82 -9.36 43.96
CA ASP A 78 -26.01 -10.51 44.44
C ASP A 78 -24.48 -10.23 44.52
N ASP A 79 -24.02 -9.11 43.99
CA ASP A 79 -22.64 -8.64 44.07
C ASP A 79 -22.66 -7.12 44.26
N MET A 80 -21.51 -6.50 44.28
CA MET A 80 -21.44 -5.04 44.45
C MET A 80 -21.79 -4.30 43.15
N THR A 81 -22.47 -3.18 43.34
CA THR A 81 -22.69 -2.16 42.32
C THR A 81 -22.10 -0.85 42.78
N GLY A 82 -21.63 -0.06 41.86
CA GLY A 82 -21.11 1.28 42.12
C GLY A 82 -21.72 2.34 41.24
N PHE A 83 -21.53 3.58 41.61
CA PHE A 83 -21.96 4.75 40.87
C PHE A 83 -20.89 5.85 41.04
N TYR A 84 -20.19 6.23 39.98
CA TYR A 84 -19.02 7.11 40.07
C TYR A 84 -19.04 8.17 38.97
N ASN A 85 -18.26 9.22 39.15
CA ASN A 85 -18.06 10.27 38.16
C ASN A 85 -16.86 9.97 37.24
N PRO A 86 -17.07 9.51 35.99
CA PRO A 86 -15.97 9.15 35.09
C PRO A 86 -15.23 10.36 34.50
N THR A 87 -15.74 11.58 34.68
CA THR A 87 -15.20 12.79 34.03
C THR A 87 -14.16 13.51 34.85
N THR A 88 -13.87 13.04 36.07
CA THR A 88 -12.92 13.67 36.98
C THR A 88 -11.75 12.74 37.31
N ASN A 89 -10.58 13.34 37.52
CA ASN A 89 -9.37 12.63 37.91
C ASN A 89 -8.57 13.49 38.87
N TYR A 90 -8.50 13.06 40.14
CA TYR A 90 -7.86 13.79 41.23
C TYR A 90 -6.73 12.96 41.81
N SER A 91 -5.59 13.62 42.11
CA SER A 91 -4.46 12.99 42.77
C SER A 91 -4.69 12.93 44.29
N ASP A 92 -4.96 14.06 44.89
CA ASP A 92 -5.26 14.14 46.32
C ASP A 92 -6.74 14.50 46.55
N MET A 93 -7.35 13.84 47.50
CA MET A 93 -8.75 14.07 47.88
C MET A 93 -8.90 14.07 49.38
N ASP A 94 -9.76 14.95 49.88
CA ASP A 94 -10.27 14.97 51.26
C ASP A 94 -11.77 15.28 51.22
N ILE A 95 -12.57 14.22 51.18
CA ILE A 95 -14.02 14.30 50.91
C ILE A 95 -14.82 13.74 52.06
N SER A 96 -15.96 14.33 52.29
CA SER A 96 -16.97 13.89 53.28
C SER A 96 -18.27 13.53 52.58
N ILE A 97 -18.79 12.36 52.87
CA ILE A 97 -19.99 11.79 52.30
C ILE A 97 -20.96 11.40 53.42
N SER A 98 -22.22 11.79 53.32
CA SER A 98 -23.23 11.27 54.23
C SER A 98 -23.93 10.06 53.57
N MET A 99 -23.84 8.90 54.19
CA MET A 99 -24.45 7.66 53.69
C MET A 99 -25.17 6.90 54.79
N GLY A 100 -26.19 6.11 54.39
CA GLY A 100 -27.00 5.30 55.28
C GLY A 100 -28.00 4.47 54.51
N SER A 101 -28.66 3.53 55.19
CA SER A 101 -29.74 2.74 54.59
C SER A 101 -30.99 2.76 55.49
N TRP A 102 -32.14 2.62 54.85
CA TRP A 102 -33.45 2.51 55.48
C TRP A 102 -34.07 1.12 55.29
N SER A 103 -33.38 0.24 54.53
CA SER A 103 -33.77 -1.16 54.44
C SER A 103 -33.58 -1.92 55.75
N GLY A 104 -34.25 -3.06 55.90
CA GLY A 104 -34.00 -4.01 56.97
C GLY A 104 -32.86 -4.99 56.72
N ASP A 105 -32.29 -4.89 55.54
CA ASP A 105 -31.12 -5.64 55.11
C ASP A 105 -29.89 -5.09 55.80
N ASP A 106 -28.92 -5.95 56.09
CA ASP A 106 -27.74 -5.63 56.90
C ASP A 106 -26.45 -5.61 56.07
N ASP A 107 -26.57 -5.63 54.73
CA ASP A 107 -25.43 -5.66 53.81
C ASP A 107 -24.66 -4.33 53.70
N THR A 108 -23.87 -4.15 52.66
CA THR A 108 -22.77 -3.20 52.66
C THR A 108 -23.05 -1.89 51.94
N LEU A 109 -22.63 -0.78 52.56
CA LEU A 109 -22.50 0.54 51.97
C LEU A 109 -21.04 0.93 51.86
N GLY A 110 -20.71 1.75 50.85
CA GLY A 110 -19.34 2.20 50.72
C GLY A 110 -19.14 3.44 49.86
N ALA A 111 -17.88 3.89 49.83
CA ALA A 111 -17.43 4.99 49.04
C ALA A 111 -16.15 4.61 48.28
N MET A 112 -16.01 5.12 47.09
CA MET A 112 -14.86 4.90 46.21
C MET A 112 -14.06 6.18 46.09
N ILE A 113 -12.74 6.07 46.09
CA ILE A 113 -11.80 7.19 45.84
C ILE A 113 -10.66 6.74 44.96
N ARG A 114 -10.08 7.70 44.22
CA ARG A 114 -9.07 7.42 43.17
C ARG A 114 -9.50 6.27 42.27
N PHE A 115 -10.78 6.28 41.95
CA PHE A 115 -11.44 5.20 41.22
C PHE A 115 -11.48 5.52 39.73
N SER A 116 -11.17 4.52 38.90
CA SER A 116 -11.23 4.60 37.45
C SER A 116 -11.61 3.25 36.86
N GLU A 117 -12.19 3.27 35.65
CA GLU A 117 -12.51 2.11 34.83
C GLU A 117 -11.83 2.27 33.48
N ASP A 118 -11.21 1.21 32.96
CA ASP A 118 -10.64 1.21 31.62
C ASP A 118 -11.69 0.76 30.56
N LYS A 119 -11.29 0.81 29.28
CA LYS A 119 -12.15 0.40 28.14
C LYS A 119 -12.56 -1.09 28.16
N ASP A 120 -11.87 -1.92 28.91
CA ASP A 120 -12.12 -3.36 29.06
C ASP A 120 -12.87 -3.67 30.36
N HIS A 121 -13.43 -2.61 31.00
CA HIS A 121 -14.19 -2.63 32.25
C HIS A 121 -13.39 -3.13 33.48
N ASN A 122 -12.08 -2.98 33.46
CA ASN A 122 -11.27 -3.21 34.63
C ASN A 122 -11.15 -1.93 35.46
N CYS A 123 -11.30 -2.08 36.76
CA CYS A 123 -11.33 -0.98 37.70
C CYS A 123 -10.03 -0.90 38.50
N THR A 124 -9.67 0.33 38.84
CA THR A 124 -8.55 0.61 39.72
C THR A 124 -9.01 1.68 40.72
N GLY A 125 -8.79 1.47 42.02
CA GLY A 125 -9.23 2.42 43.03
C GLY A 125 -9.19 1.86 44.44
N TYR A 126 -9.57 2.70 45.41
CA TYR A 126 -9.83 2.29 46.78
C TYR A 126 -11.31 2.30 47.06
N VAL A 127 -11.80 1.28 47.77
CA VAL A 127 -13.18 1.14 48.21
C VAL A 127 -13.22 1.05 49.72
N PHE A 128 -13.79 2.04 50.39
CA PHE A 128 -14.15 1.94 51.78
C PHE A 128 -15.55 1.37 51.86
N ALA A 129 -15.70 0.31 52.62
CA ALA A 129 -16.99 -0.36 52.79
C ALA A 129 -17.22 -0.74 54.25
N TYR A 130 -18.45 -0.69 54.68
CA TYR A 130 -18.88 -1.23 55.98
C TYR A 130 -20.34 -1.67 55.92
N ASP A 131 -20.65 -2.70 56.69
CA ASP A 131 -21.94 -3.35 56.74
C ASP A 131 -22.89 -2.82 57.80
N GLY A 132 -24.18 -3.24 57.73
CA GLY A 132 -25.20 -2.89 58.63
C GLY A 132 -25.40 -3.87 59.73
N ALA A 133 -25.11 -3.69 60.87
CA ALA A 133 -25.58 -4.38 62.10
C ALA A 133 -25.35 -5.90 62.28
N ASP A 134 -25.45 -6.34 63.35
CA ASP A 134 -25.76 -7.47 64.24
C ASP A 134 -25.36 -8.89 63.83
N ILE A 135 -24.87 -9.23 62.68
CA ILE A 135 -24.58 -10.61 62.33
C ILE A 135 -23.07 -10.83 62.08
N ASN A 136 -22.54 -11.84 62.72
CA ASN A 136 -21.11 -12.23 62.66
C ASN A 136 -20.64 -12.82 61.29
N ASP A 137 -21.38 -12.62 60.24
CA ASP A 137 -21.06 -13.16 58.92
C ASP A 137 -20.04 -12.34 58.13
N GLY A 138 -19.60 -11.21 58.66
CA GLY A 138 -18.32 -10.59 58.36
C GLY A 138 -18.02 -10.25 56.90
N TRP A 139 -19.04 -9.90 56.15
CA TRP A 139 -18.93 -9.92 54.68
C TRP A 139 -18.01 -8.82 54.15
N PHE A 140 -18.15 -7.58 54.54
CA PHE A 140 -17.48 -6.56 53.75
C PHE A 140 -17.23 -5.27 54.56
N ARG A 141 -16.24 -5.34 55.43
CA ARG A 141 -15.86 -4.23 56.30
C ARG A 141 -14.41 -3.87 56.15
N GLY A 142 -14.09 -2.64 55.84
CA GLY A 142 -12.73 -2.19 55.80
C GLY A 142 -12.39 -1.27 54.64
N LEU A 143 -11.10 -1.10 54.43
CA LEU A 143 -10.57 -0.49 53.23
C LEU A 143 -10.06 -1.59 52.30
N TYR A 144 -10.43 -1.48 51.06
CA TYR A 144 -10.09 -2.40 50.00
C TYR A 144 -9.40 -1.67 48.86
N LYS A 145 -8.62 -2.42 48.09
CA LYS A 145 -7.98 -1.97 46.87
C LYS A 145 -8.47 -2.87 45.71
N ILE A 146 -8.74 -2.27 44.56
CA ILE A 146 -8.94 -2.95 43.31
C ILE A 146 -7.91 -2.43 42.31
N ASN A 147 -7.29 -3.31 41.54
CA ASN A 147 -6.26 -2.92 40.59
C ASN A 147 -6.33 -3.77 39.34
N GLY A 148 -6.81 -3.20 38.22
CA GLY A 148 -6.87 -3.83 36.91
C GLY A 148 -7.81 -5.03 36.86
N LYS A 149 -8.93 -5.04 37.62
CA LYS A 149 -9.90 -6.13 37.67
C LYS A 149 -11.31 -5.61 37.62
N GLN A 150 -12.26 -6.44 37.17
CA GLN A 150 -13.68 -6.09 37.18
C GLN A 150 -14.20 -5.79 38.58
N PHE A 151 -15.17 -4.88 38.66
CA PHE A 151 -15.79 -4.42 39.92
C PHE A 151 -16.68 -5.51 40.50
N SER A 152 -16.11 -6.32 41.38
CA SER A 152 -16.78 -7.43 42.08
C SER A 152 -16.11 -7.68 43.43
N VAL A 153 -16.88 -8.10 44.43
CA VAL A 153 -16.38 -8.41 45.78
C VAL A 153 -15.17 -9.36 45.75
N LYS A 154 -15.20 -10.38 44.93
CA LYS A 154 -14.11 -11.37 44.82
C LYS A 154 -12.78 -10.81 44.31
N ASN A 155 -12.83 -9.66 43.69
CA ASN A 155 -11.66 -9.01 43.07
C ASN A 155 -11.05 -7.92 43.98
N LEU A 156 -11.66 -7.63 45.10
CA LEU A 156 -11.18 -6.65 46.05
C LEU A 156 -10.11 -7.25 46.98
N GLU A 157 -9.00 -6.55 47.13
CA GLU A 157 -7.95 -6.87 48.09
C GLU A 157 -8.19 -6.09 49.38
N LYS A 158 -8.45 -6.77 50.49
CA LYS A 158 -8.63 -6.12 51.78
C LYS A 158 -7.29 -5.63 52.29
N VAL A 159 -7.13 -4.30 52.46
CA VAL A 159 -5.91 -3.68 52.95
C VAL A 159 -6.02 -3.25 54.42
N VAL A 160 -7.23 -2.99 54.90
CA VAL A 160 -7.52 -2.75 56.35
C VAL A 160 -8.80 -3.44 56.71
N ASP A 161 -8.83 -4.23 57.79
CA ASP A 161 -10.01 -4.87 58.34
C ASP A 161 -10.64 -4.00 59.47
N LEU A 162 -11.96 -3.92 59.48
CA LEU A 162 -12.73 -3.17 60.48
C LEU A 162 -13.80 -4.06 61.13
N PRO A 163 -13.44 -4.99 62.01
CA PRO A 163 -14.31 -6.09 62.44
C PRO A 163 -15.50 -5.68 63.29
N THR A 164 -15.59 -4.45 63.76
CA THR A 164 -16.62 -4.00 64.72
C THR A 164 -17.38 -2.75 64.26
N THR A 165 -17.34 -2.43 62.97
CA THR A 165 -17.90 -1.17 62.47
C THR A 165 -19.18 -1.45 61.68
N HIS A 166 -20.32 -1.11 62.24
CA HIS A 166 -21.66 -1.25 61.62
C HIS A 166 -22.36 0.10 61.50
N TRP A 167 -23.12 0.31 60.41
CA TRP A 167 -24.00 1.45 60.30
C TRP A 167 -25.35 1.20 61.05
N LYS A 168 -26.09 2.28 61.37
CA LYS A 168 -27.38 2.19 62.04
C LYS A 168 -28.50 2.51 61.05
N ARG A 169 -29.47 1.60 60.92
CA ARG A 169 -30.64 1.78 60.09
C ARG A 169 -31.34 3.11 60.36
N GLY A 170 -31.78 3.77 59.25
CA GLY A 170 -32.52 5.01 59.32
C GLY A 170 -31.72 6.25 59.71
N ASN A 171 -30.41 6.15 59.79
CA ASN A 171 -29.54 7.25 60.08
C ASN A 171 -28.51 7.49 58.96
N TYR A 172 -28.22 8.75 58.70
CA TYR A 172 -27.04 9.11 57.91
C TYR A 172 -25.84 9.17 58.83
N GLU A 173 -24.75 8.63 58.37
CA GLU A 173 -23.45 8.79 59.01
C GLU A 173 -22.52 9.54 58.06
N THR A 174 -21.65 10.37 58.60
CA THR A 174 -20.66 11.09 57.83
C THR A 174 -19.37 10.27 57.74
N ILE A 175 -19.02 9.87 56.55
CA ILE A 175 -17.74 9.24 56.25
C ILE A 175 -16.86 10.27 55.57
N ARG A 176 -15.75 10.62 56.19
CA ARG A 176 -14.69 11.42 55.54
C ARG A 176 -13.55 10.51 55.12
N ILE A 177 -13.15 10.63 53.86
CA ILE A 177 -12.05 9.88 53.31
C ILE A 177 -11.04 10.87 52.76
N SER A 178 -9.77 10.71 53.16
CA SER A 178 -8.65 11.49 52.68
C SER A 178 -7.64 10.54 52.03
N ALA A 179 -7.25 10.84 50.78
CA ALA A 179 -6.13 10.24 50.09
C ALA A 179 -5.12 11.32 49.77
N GLN A 180 -3.96 11.32 50.44
CA GLN A 180 -2.89 12.29 50.25
C GLN A 180 -1.57 11.55 50.02
N GLY A 181 -1.01 11.68 48.82
CA GLY A 181 0.12 10.85 48.41
C GLY A 181 -0.25 9.35 48.55
N ASN A 182 0.54 8.62 49.33
CA ASN A 182 0.32 7.20 49.59
C ASN A 182 -0.50 6.90 50.86
N ASN A 183 -0.96 7.91 51.58
CA ASN A 183 -1.69 7.73 52.83
C ASN A 183 -3.20 7.89 52.66
N ILE A 184 -3.94 6.87 53.06
CA ILE A 184 -5.40 6.82 53.05
C ILE A 184 -5.92 6.84 54.49
N LYS A 185 -6.78 7.80 54.80
CA LYS A 185 -7.40 7.91 56.11
C LYS A 185 -8.93 7.92 55.96
N VAL A 186 -9.61 7.27 56.88
CA VAL A 186 -11.08 7.30 56.96
C VAL A 186 -11.53 7.66 58.37
N TRP A 187 -12.47 8.61 58.43
CA TRP A 187 -13.15 8.99 59.67
C TRP A 187 -14.63 8.67 59.54
N ARG A 188 -15.18 8.17 60.63
CA ARG A 188 -16.62 7.98 60.76
C ARG A 188 -17.12 8.95 61.86
N ASN A 189 -18.03 9.83 61.53
CA ASN A 189 -18.57 10.83 62.43
C ASN A 189 -17.41 11.53 63.21
N ASN A 190 -16.40 11.98 62.52
CA ASN A 190 -15.14 12.62 63.04
C ASN A 190 -14.19 11.71 63.82
N THR A 191 -14.47 10.42 63.99
CA THR A 191 -13.56 9.48 64.63
C THR A 191 -12.69 8.80 63.54
N LEU A 192 -11.36 8.88 63.66
CA LEU A 192 -10.42 8.21 62.77
C LEU A 192 -10.54 6.68 62.97
N ILE A 193 -10.88 5.96 61.88
CA ILE A 193 -11.06 4.50 61.91
C ILE A 193 -10.10 3.77 60.99
N VAL A 194 -9.55 4.45 59.95
CA VAL A 194 -8.52 3.93 59.06
C VAL A 194 -7.37 4.93 58.95
N ASN A 195 -6.13 4.45 59.07
CA ASN A 195 -4.91 5.16 58.70
C ASN A 195 -3.97 4.16 58.05
N TYR A 196 -4.00 4.14 56.74
CA TYR A 196 -3.27 3.16 55.90
C TYR A 196 -2.27 3.86 55.02
N THR A 197 -1.05 3.35 54.96
CA THR A 197 0.00 3.80 54.03
C THR A 197 0.20 2.70 53.00
N ASP A 198 -0.17 2.97 51.75
CA ASP A 198 -0.02 2.01 50.65
C ASP A 198 1.41 2.05 50.11
N PRO A 199 2.16 0.93 50.12
CA PRO A 199 3.49 0.86 49.53
C PRO A 199 3.49 1.00 47.99
N ASN A 200 2.35 0.76 47.33
CA ASN A 200 2.17 0.88 45.90
C ASN A 200 0.88 1.64 45.60
N PRO A 201 0.83 2.96 45.83
CA PRO A 201 -0.39 3.74 45.83
C PRO A 201 -1.02 3.81 44.44
N ILE A 202 -2.33 3.88 44.42
CA ILE A 202 -3.10 4.37 43.26
C ILE A 202 -3.02 5.88 43.31
N GLU A 203 -2.40 6.50 42.30
CA GLU A 203 -2.00 7.91 42.40
C GLU A 203 -3.13 8.88 42.11
N ALA A 204 -4.09 8.48 41.22
CA ALA A 204 -5.17 9.36 40.81
C ALA A 204 -6.41 8.58 40.39
N GLY A 205 -7.55 9.25 40.36
CA GLY A 205 -8.84 8.74 39.94
C GLY A 205 -9.97 9.62 40.44
N SER A 206 -11.18 9.18 40.25
CA SER A 206 -12.40 9.85 40.66
C SER A 206 -12.92 9.36 42.03
N TYR A 207 -14.12 9.75 42.37
CA TYR A 207 -14.82 9.33 43.55
C TYR A 207 -16.24 8.81 43.19
N GLY A 208 -16.80 7.99 44.07
CA GLY A 208 -18.12 7.40 43.87
C GLY A 208 -18.67 6.72 45.10
N PHE A 209 -19.78 6.08 44.88
CA PHE A 209 -20.49 5.29 45.89
C PHE A 209 -20.55 3.84 45.50
N MET A 210 -20.74 2.97 46.49
CA MET A 210 -20.99 1.56 46.24
C MET A 210 -22.04 1.02 47.23
N SER A 211 -22.79 0.02 46.80
CA SER A 211 -23.54 -0.87 47.67
C SER A 211 -23.37 -2.31 47.22
N ALA A 212 -23.50 -3.25 48.12
CA ALA A 212 -23.54 -4.67 47.83
C ALA A 212 -24.67 -5.29 48.65
N SER A 213 -25.56 -6.00 47.95
CA SER A 213 -26.77 -6.61 48.52
C SER A 213 -27.66 -5.65 49.36
N GLN A 214 -27.50 -4.33 49.18
CA GLN A 214 -28.16 -3.34 50.05
C GLN A 214 -29.17 -2.49 49.29
N PRO A 215 -30.45 -2.80 49.34
CA PRO A 215 -31.51 -1.94 48.82
C PRO A 215 -31.68 -0.70 49.71
N ASP A 216 -32.21 0.38 49.10
CA ASP A 216 -32.42 1.69 49.79
C ASP A 216 -31.12 2.27 50.41
N ALA A 217 -29.99 1.99 49.76
CA ALA A 217 -28.71 2.64 50.08
C ALA A 217 -28.74 4.09 49.61
N ARG A 218 -28.61 5.04 50.55
CA ARG A 218 -28.74 6.49 50.30
C ARG A 218 -27.46 7.24 50.55
N PHE A 219 -27.10 8.11 49.61
CA PHE A 219 -25.90 8.91 49.64
C PHE A 219 -26.25 10.38 49.39
N LYS A 220 -25.75 11.29 50.23
CA LYS A 220 -25.94 12.72 50.05
C LYS A 220 -24.75 13.53 50.45
N GLY A 221 -24.65 14.74 49.93
CA GLY A 221 -23.74 15.77 50.41
C GLY A 221 -22.28 15.39 50.33
N ILE A 222 -21.74 15.21 49.13
CA ILE A 222 -20.28 15.16 48.99
C ILE A 222 -19.75 16.58 49.08
N THR A 223 -18.90 16.80 50.07
CA THR A 223 -18.17 18.06 50.27
C THR A 223 -16.69 17.78 50.50
N GLY A 224 -15.83 18.72 50.18
CA GLY A 224 -14.43 18.56 50.45
C GLY A 224 -13.52 19.28 49.47
N LYS A 225 -12.27 18.84 49.40
CA LYS A 225 -11.26 19.36 48.50
C LYS A 225 -10.59 18.23 47.72
N ALA A 226 -10.22 18.54 46.50
CA ALA A 226 -9.44 17.63 45.68
C ALA A 226 -8.46 18.42 44.81
N THR A 227 -7.34 17.81 44.51
CA THR A 227 -6.31 18.39 43.65
C THR A 227 -6.39 17.69 42.30
N LEU A 228 -6.50 18.47 41.22
CA LEU A 228 -6.53 17.91 39.86
C LEU A 228 -5.22 17.17 39.57
N ALA A 229 -5.33 15.98 39.03
CA ALA A 229 -4.17 15.19 38.67
C ALA A 229 -3.39 15.82 37.51
N HIS A 230 -2.08 15.73 37.62
CA HIS A 230 -1.13 16.19 36.59
C HIS A 230 -0.37 14.99 36.05
N PHE A 231 -0.24 14.96 34.73
CA PHE A 231 0.45 13.88 34.03
C PHE A 231 1.44 14.45 33.04
N THR A 232 2.47 13.68 32.74
CA THR A 232 3.43 13.99 31.69
C THR A 232 2.91 13.44 30.35
N ALA A 233 2.58 14.33 29.42
CA ALA A 233 2.35 13.98 28.03
C ALA A 233 3.68 14.07 27.28
N SER A 234 4.25 12.96 26.89
CA SER A 234 5.48 12.85 26.08
C SER A 234 5.15 12.69 24.61
N PHE A 235 5.99 13.20 23.71
CA PHE A 235 5.75 13.20 22.27
C PHE A 235 6.88 12.52 21.52
N ASN A 236 6.59 11.41 20.88
CA ASN A 236 7.53 10.67 20.05
C ASN A 236 7.24 10.93 18.58
N ALA A 237 8.20 11.49 17.86
CA ALA A 237 8.02 11.85 16.45
C ALA A 237 7.89 10.64 15.49
N ASN A 238 8.03 9.41 15.97
CA ASN A 238 7.77 8.17 15.21
C ASN A 238 8.43 8.19 13.82
N ASP A 239 9.76 8.14 13.80
CA ASP A 239 10.66 8.26 12.64
C ASP A 239 10.71 9.66 11.99
N GLY A 240 10.09 10.67 12.61
CA GLY A 240 10.23 12.07 12.23
C GLY A 240 11.18 12.85 13.16
N THR A 241 11.17 14.16 12.97
CA THR A 241 11.89 15.13 13.83
C THR A 241 10.88 16.01 14.54
N LEU A 242 10.94 16.05 15.86
CA LEU A 242 10.09 16.87 16.68
C LEU A 242 10.51 18.34 16.59
N SER A 243 9.54 19.24 16.52
CA SER A 243 9.72 20.68 16.67
C SER A 243 8.93 21.16 17.90
N GLY A 244 9.64 21.53 18.95
CA GLY A 244 9.09 21.91 20.24
C GLY A 244 9.56 21.00 21.37
N ASN A 245 8.84 21.03 22.49
CA ASN A 245 9.19 20.25 23.68
C ASN A 245 8.82 18.77 23.50
N GLU A 246 9.70 17.88 23.92
CA GLU A 246 9.48 16.42 23.90
C GLU A 246 8.40 15.95 24.88
N SER A 247 8.07 16.81 25.88
CA SER A 247 7.01 16.54 26.85
C SER A 247 6.43 17.83 27.40
N LYS A 248 5.25 17.72 27.97
CA LYS A 248 4.60 18.79 28.77
C LYS A 248 3.78 18.18 29.90
N ILE A 249 3.62 18.92 30.96
CA ILE A 249 2.66 18.57 31.99
C ILE A 249 1.26 18.99 31.53
N VAL A 250 0.31 18.10 31.67
CA VAL A 250 -1.10 18.32 31.42
C VAL A 250 -1.91 18.08 32.66
N THR A 251 -3.01 18.82 32.81
CA THR A 251 -3.85 18.76 34.02
C THR A 251 -5.16 18.07 33.63
N SER A 252 -5.59 17.11 34.45
CA SER A 252 -6.88 16.41 34.24
C SER A 252 -8.02 17.44 34.14
N THR A 253 -9.05 17.13 33.34
CA THR A 253 -10.21 18.00 33.07
C THR A 253 -9.92 19.32 32.31
N LYS A 254 -8.66 19.68 32.10
CA LYS A 254 -8.26 20.79 31.22
C LYS A 254 -8.05 20.27 29.81
N THR A 255 -7.80 21.17 28.86
CA THR A 255 -7.44 20.77 27.48
C THR A 255 -5.95 20.50 27.39
N TYR A 256 -5.56 19.71 26.38
CA TYR A 256 -4.14 19.50 26.09
C TYR A 256 -3.40 20.82 25.76
N GLY A 257 -4.12 21.84 25.24
CA GLY A 257 -3.50 23.11 24.82
C GLY A 257 -2.54 22.91 23.65
N THR A 258 -1.66 23.86 23.42
CA THR A 258 -0.72 23.81 22.28
C THR A 258 0.12 22.54 22.31
N LEU A 259 0.05 21.77 21.24
CA LEU A 259 0.84 20.56 21.03
C LEU A 259 2.07 20.88 20.17
N PRO A 260 3.19 20.16 20.34
CA PRO A 260 4.34 20.32 19.46
C PRO A 260 4.00 19.89 18.02
N THR A 261 4.84 20.28 17.07
CA THR A 261 4.77 19.83 15.69
C THR A 261 5.90 18.86 15.37
N ALA A 262 5.74 18.08 14.32
CA ALA A 262 6.79 17.20 13.86
C ALA A 262 6.90 17.25 12.32
N THR A 263 8.07 16.91 11.80
CA THR A 263 8.34 16.85 10.35
C THR A 263 8.99 15.51 10.01
N ARG A 264 8.64 14.98 8.83
CA ARG A 264 9.27 13.78 8.26
C ARG A 264 9.38 13.97 6.76
N LYS A 265 10.56 13.75 6.22
CA LYS A 265 10.80 13.88 4.79
C LYS A 265 9.87 12.97 4.00
N GLY A 266 9.15 13.53 3.01
CA GLY A 266 8.25 12.78 2.15
C GLY A 266 6.92 12.39 2.79
N TYR A 267 6.60 12.92 3.98
CA TYR A 267 5.36 12.63 4.70
C TYR A 267 4.66 13.89 5.18
N ILE A 268 3.36 13.81 5.30
CA ILE A 268 2.49 14.82 5.91
C ILE A 268 2.21 14.40 7.35
N PHE A 269 2.35 15.34 8.28
CA PHE A 269 2.02 15.11 9.68
C PHE A 269 0.50 15.08 9.88
N ASP A 270 -0.02 13.94 10.34
CA ASP A 270 -1.45 13.77 10.58
C ASP A 270 -1.88 14.22 11.97
N GLY A 271 -0.96 14.20 12.95
CA GLY A 271 -1.22 14.56 14.34
C GLY A 271 -0.62 13.58 15.34
N TRP A 272 -1.01 13.77 16.59
CA TRP A 272 -0.57 12.97 17.74
C TRP A 272 -1.63 11.92 18.09
N TYR A 273 -1.19 10.69 18.35
CA TYR A 273 -2.06 9.54 18.66
C TYR A 273 -1.53 8.81 19.92
N ASP A 274 -2.43 8.18 20.68
CA ASP A 274 -2.12 7.44 21.90
C ASP A 274 -1.46 6.07 21.65
N ALA A 275 -1.28 5.67 20.40
CA ALA A 275 -0.58 4.46 20.03
C ALA A 275 0.34 4.70 18.81
N LYS A 276 1.40 3.92 18.69
CA LYS A 276 2.37 4.00 17.59
C LYS A 276 1.73 3.71 16.21
N THR A 277 0.73 2.83 16.20
CA THR A 277 -0.07 2.49 15.03
C THR A 277 -1.53 2.39 15.43
N GLY A 278 -2.45 2.99 14.65
CA GLY A 278 -3.85 3.13 15.06
C GLY A 278 -4.00 4.06 16.27
N GLY A 279 -4.88 3.73 17.20
CA GLY A 279 -5.15 4.53 18.39
C GLY A 279 -6.03 5.74 18.13
N ASN A 280 -6.19 6.58 19.15
CA ASN A 280 -7.02 7.77 19.14
C ASN A 280 -6.17 9.02 18.96
N LYS A 281 -6.60 9.90 18.06
CA LYS A 281 -5.97 11.19 17.84
C LYS A 281 -6.31 12.15 18.98
N ILE A 282 -5.31 12.92 19.40
CA ILE A 282 -5.52 14.06 20.29
C ILE A 282 -5.32 15.39 19.56
N THR A 283 -6.08 16.39 19.98
CA THR A 283 -5.98 17.77 19.52
C THR A 283 -5.72 18.73 20.67
N SER A 284 -5.36 19.95 20.37
CA SER A 284 -5.12 21.00 21.37
C SER A 284 -6.36 21.36 22.19
N THR A 285 -7.56 21.10 21.70
CA THR A 285 -8.84 21.42 22.31
C THR A 285 -9.49 20.26 23.04
N ASP A 286 -8.95 19.05 22.88
CA ASP A 286 -9.48 17.88 23.58
C ASP A 286 -9.20 17.97 25.08
N ALA A 287 -10.14 17.49 25.88
CA ALA A 287 -9.91 17.32 27.30
C ALA A 287 -8.83 16.27 27.55
N VAL A 288 -8.01 16.48 28.58
CA VAL A 288 -6.98 15.54 29.02
C VAL A 288 -7.68 14.29 29.58
N GLY A 289 -7.63 13.20 28.82
CA GLY A 289 -8.27 11.92 29.15
C GLY A 289 -7.30 10.84 29.65
N ILE A 290 -6.02 11.18 29.85
CA ILE A 290 -5.03 10.22 30.37
C ILE A 290 -5.13 10.14 31.88
N SER A 291 -4.83 8.96 32.44
CA SER A 291 -4.85 8.66 33.88
C SER A 291 -3.46 8.38 34.46
N SER A 292 -2.42 8.44 33.62
CA SER A 292 -1.01 8.28 33.97
C SER A 292 -0.14 8.98 32.93
N ASP A 293 1.15 9.08 33.19
CA ASP A 293 2.13 9.54 32.21
C ASP A 293 2.03 8.73 30.93
N THR A 294 1.88 9.43 29.79
CA THR A 294 1.54 8.82 28.52
C THR A 294 2.41 9.36 27.40
N THR A 295 2.83 8.48 26.49
CA THR A 295 3.55 8.87 25.28
C THR A 295 2.60 8.87 24.09
N PHE A 296 2.54 10.01 23.39
CA PHE A 296 1.84 10.18 22.13
C PHE A 296 2.81 10.06 20.95
N TYR A 297 2.34 9.45 19.86
CA TYR A 297 3.14 9.15 18.68
C TYR A 297 2.65 9.95 17.49
N ALA A 298 3.58 10.51 16.73
CA ALA A 298 3.26 11.13 15.45
C ALA A 298 2.78 10.09 14.43
N HIS A 299 1.68 10.39 13.74
CA HIS A 299 1.26 9.62 12.58
C HIS A 299 1.54 10.39 11.29
N TRP A 300 1.78 9.63 10.22
CA TRP A 300 2.31 10.13 8.97
C TRP A 300 1.56 9.57 7.77
N THR A 301 1.19 10.46 6.85
CA THR A 301 0.67 10.08 5.53
C THR A 301 1.74 10.35 4.48
N PRO A 302 2.14 9.36 3.65
CA PRO A 302 3.13 9.59 2.60
C PRO A 302 2.62 10.59 1.57
N VAL A 303 3.50 11.45 1.07
CA VAL A 303 3.18 12.45 0.05
C VAL A 303 2.65 11.79 -1.20
N GLU A 304 1.47 12.21 -1.63
CA GLU A 304 0.81 11.77 -2.86
C GLU A 304 1.35 12.56 -4.06
N SER A 305 1.63 11.84 -5.14
CA SER A 305 2.01 12.37 -6.45
C SER A 305 1.20 11.71 -7.56
N THR A 306 1.25 12.23 -8.77
CA THR A 306 0.52 11.69 -9.91
C THR A 306 1.48 11.30 -11.04
N ILE A 307 1.29 10.12 -11.61
CA ILE A 307 1.91 9.71 -12.86
C ILE A 307 0.84 9.72 -13.94
N ASN A 308 1.11 10.47 -15.02
CA ASN A 308 0.32 10.43 -16.25
C ASN A 308 0.94 9.42 -17.23
N PHE A 309 0.10 8.71 -17.97
CA PHE A 309 0.49 7.75 -18.99
C PHE A 309 0.16 8.30 -20.38
N ASP A 310 1.18 8.70 -21.12
CA ASP A 310 1.05 9.11 -22.52
C ASP A 310 1.31 7.89 -23.42
N ALA A 311 0.32 7.44 -24.12
CA ALA A 311 0.42 6.29 -25.01
C ALA A 311 1.31 6.54 -26.24
N ASN A 312 1.87 7.72 -26.44
CA ASN A 312 2.80 8.09 -27.50
C ASN A 312 2.32 7.60 -28.89
N SER A 313 1.19 8.16 -29.33
CA SER A 313 0.45 7.79 -30.55
C SER A 313 -0.24 6.42 -30.51
N GLY A 314 -0.34 5.78 -29.36
CA GLY A 314 -1.21 4.62 -29.12
C GLY A 314 -2.47 5.01 -28.34
N THR A 315 -3.09 4.03 -27.69
CA THR A 315 -4.26 4.20 -26.82
C THR A 315 -3.99 3.54 -25.47
N VAL A 316 -4.35 4.20 -24.37
CA VAL A 316 -4.25 3.67 -23.02
C VAL A 316 -5.60 3.83 -22.31
N SER A 317 -6.04 2.82 -21.55
CA SER A 317 -7.32 2.84 -20.83
C SER A 317 -7.29 3.70 -19.59
N THR A 318 -6.14 3.80 -18.91
CA THR A 318 -5.94 4.56 -17.68
C THR A 318 -4.94 5.67 -17.95
N ALA A 319 -5.40 6.92 -17.90
CA ALA A 319 -4.57 8.08 -18.26
C ALA A 319 -3.62 8.50 -17.12
N SER A 320 -3.93 8.18 -15.87
CA SER A 320 -3.10 8.57 -14.72
C SER A 320 -3.26 7.63 -13.53
N LYS A 321 -2.30 7.67 -12.62
CA LYS A 321 -2.29 6.90 -11.38
C LYS A 321 -1.70 7.75 -10.24
N LYS A 322 -2.31 7.66 -9.05
CA LYS A 322 -1.73 8.19 -7.82
C LYS A 322 -0.64 7.25 -7.31
N VAL A 323 0.44 7.84 -6.83
CA VAL A 323 1.60 7.16 -6.27
C VAL A 323 2.03 7.87 -4.99
N TYR A 324 2.71 7.15 -4.10
CA TYR A 324 3.03 7.64 -2.78
C TYR A 324 4.53 7.49 -2.49
N TYR A 325 5.08 8.43 -1.74
CA TYR A 325 6.49 8.41 -1.33
C TYR A 325 6.86 7.08 -0.67
N GLU A 326 8.06 6.55 -1.00
CA GLU A 326 8.58 5.25 -0.52
C GLU A 326 7.68 4.04 -0.82
N GLN A 327 6.77 4.17 -1.80
CA GLN A 327 5.99 3.05 -2.28
C GLN A 327 6.32 2.73 -3.74
N LYS A 328 6.20 1.47 -4.10
CA LYS A 328 6.32 1.04 -5.50
C LYS A 328 5.17 1.59 -6.33
N ILE A 329 5.45 1.90 -7.58
CA ILE A 329 4.39 2.29 -8.54
C ILE A 329 3.30 1.22 -8.60
N GLY A 330 3.69 -0.07 -8.56
CA GLY A 330 2.78 -1.19 -8.73
C GLY A 330 2.30 -1.32 -10.18
N GLU A 331 1.23 -2.05 -10.40
CA GLU A 331 0.71 -2.35 -11.74
C GLU A 331 0.47 -1.07 -12.55
N MET A 332 0.98 -1.05 -13.79
CA MET A 332 0.82 0.04 -14.75
C MET A 332 -0.03 -0.43 -15.94
N PRO A 333 -0.79 0.47 -16.59
CA PRO A 333 -1.62 0.09 -17.73
C PRO A 333 -0.75 -0.38 -18.91
N THR A 334 -1.26 -1.31 -19.69
CA THR A 334 -0.66 -1.73 -20.96
C THR A 334 -1.36 -1.01 -22.11
N PRO A 335 -0.69 -0.09 -22.79
CA PRO A 335 -1.25 0.61 -23.94
C PRO A 335 -1.27 -0.28 -25.19
N THR A 336 -2.02 0.13 -26.20
CA THR A 336 -2.09 -0.55 -27.50
C THR A 336 -1.78 0.41 -28.64
N LYS A 337 -1.12 -0.09 -29.68
CA LYS A 337 -0.86 0.63 -30.92
C LYS A 337 -0.83 -0.35 -32.08
N THR A 338 -1.65 -0.10 -33.07
CA THR A 338 -1.76 -0.99 -34.22
C THR A 338 -0.44 -1.12 -34.96
N GLY A 339 0.03 -2.35 -35.15
CA GLY A 339 1.30 -2.65 -35.83
C GLY A 339 2.54 -2.51 -34.96
N TYR A 340 2.39 -2.33 -33.66
CA TYR A 340 3.50 -2.17 -32.73
C TYR A 340 3.31 -3.04 -31.48
N THR A 341 4.39 -3.48 -30.91
CA THR A 341 4.44 -4.14 -29.63
C THR A 341 4.91 -3.15 -28.57
N PHE A 342 4.22 -3.11 -27.44
CA PHE A 342 4.60 -2.27 -26.31
C PHE A 342 5.94 -2.73 -25.73
N ALA A 343 6.92 -1.82 -25.67
CA ALA A 343 8.26 -2.08 -25.17
C ALA A 343 8.46 -1.68 -23.71
N GLY A 344 7.60 -0.79 -23.18
CA GLY A 344 7.69 -0.34 -21.79
C GLY A 344 7.38 1.15 -21.64
N TRP A 345 7.27 1.58 -20.39
CA TRP A 345 7.10 2.98 -20.04
C TRP A 345 8.44 3.67 -19.82
N CYS A 346 8.64 4.85 -20.42
CA CYS A 346 9.86 5.63 -20.35
C CYS A 346 9.62 7.04 -19.83
N THR A 347 10.58 7.63 -19.14
CA THR A 347 10.48 9.02 -18.66
C THR A 347 10.62 10.05 -19.77
N ASP A 348 11.08 9.65 -20.96
CA ASP A 348 11.29 10.51 -22.12
C ASP A 348 10.47 10.00 -23.31
N LYS A 349 9.84 10.93 -24.03
CA LYS A 349 9.01 10.62 -25.19
C LYS A 349 9.79 9.94 -26.33
N ASP A 350 11.06 10.29 -26.48
CA ASP A 350 11.96 9.76 -27.53
C ASP A 350 12.67 8.46 -27.12
N GLY A 351 12.36 7.91 -25.92
CA GLY A 351 12.94 6.69 -25.41
C GLY A 351 14.39 6.80 -24.93
N LYS A 352 14.92 8.03 -24.79
CA LYS A 352 16.29 8.28 -24.32
C LYS A 352 16.40 8.30 -22.79
N GLY A 353 15.28 8.35 -22.09
CA GLY A 353 15.18 8.32 -20.64
C GLY A 353 15.26 6.92 -20.07
N GLY A 354 15.09 6.82 -18.75
CA GLY A 354 15.04 5.53 -18.06
C GLY A 354 13.69 4.84 -18.24
N TYR A 355 13.72 3.53 -18.43
CA TYR A 355 12.51 2.70 -18.37
C TYR A 355 12.08 2.51 -16.93
N ILE A 356 10.78 2.65 -16.70
CA ILE A 356 10.15 2.53 -15.38
C ILE A 356 9.34 1.25 -15.33
N THR A 357 9.56 0.47 -14.27
CA THR A 357 8.84 -0.78 -14.02
C THR A 357 7.88 -0.63 -12.85
N SER A 358 7.02 -1.62 -12.62
CA SER A 358 6.10 -1.69 -11.48
C SER A 358 6.82 -1.65 -10.12
N ASP A 359 8.09 -2.08 -10.08
CA ASP A 359 8.91 -2.12 -8.87
C ASP A 359 9.64 -0.82 -8.55
N TYR A 360 9.52 0.18 -9.43
CA TYR A 360 10.14 1.48 -9.20
C TYR A 360 9.55 2.12 -7.94
N GLU A 361 10.42 2.46 -6.98
CA GLU A 361 10.04 3.11 -5.74
C GLU A 361 10.03 4.63 -5.89
N ILE A 362 8.96 5.25 -5.41
CA ILE A 362 8.75 6.70 -5.52
C ILE A 362 9.60 7.44 -4.48
N ALA A 363 10.63 8.13 -4.91
CA ALA A 363 11.51 8.95 -4.05
C ALA A 363 11.12 10.43 -4.02
N TRP A 364 9.88 10.78 -4.37
CA TRP A 364 9.42 12.17 -4.46
C TRP A 364 8.86 12.66 -3.13
N ASP A 365 9.66 13.34 -2.37
CA ASP A 365 9.35 13.88 -1.05
C ASP A 365 8.41 15.09 -1.06
N THR A 366 8.10 15.62 -2.23
CA THR A 366 7.12 16.68 -2.47
C THR A 366 6.14 16.26 -3.56
N SER A 367 4.89 16.68 -3.44
CA SER A 367 3.84 16.36 -4.42
C SER A 367 4.19 16.92 -5.78
N ARG A 368 4.14 16.07 -6.81
CA ARG A 368 4.36 16.46 -8.20
C ARG A 368 3.62 15.57 -9.18
N THR A 369 3.58 16.02 -10.43
CA THR A 369 3.09 15.25 -11.56
C THR A 369 4.25 14.91 -12.49
N ALA A 370 4.36 13.66 -12.89
CA ALA A 370 5.30 13.19 -13.91
C ALA A 370 4.54 12.50 -15.05
N THR A 371 5.13 12.48 -16.24
CA THR A 371 4.55 11.75 -17.38
C THR A 371 5.48 10.64 -17.81
N LEU A 372 4.93 9.46 -17.99
CA LEU A 372 5.58 8.31 -18.62
C LEU A 372 5.04 8.14 -20.04
N TYR A 373 5.94 7.91 -20.98
CA TYR A 373 5.64 7.77 -22.39
C TYR A 373 5.81 6.31 -22.83
N ALA A 374 4.80 5.77 -23.49
CA ALA A 374 4.89 4.44 -24.06
C ALA A 374 5.97 4.38 -25.13
N GLN A 375 6.81 3.37 -25.05
CA GLN A 375 7.77 3.03 -26.08
C GLN A 375 7.30 1.84 -26.90
N TRP A 376 7.60 1.87 -28.18
CA TRP A 376 7.03 0.96 -29.15
C TRP A 376 8.12 0.30 -29.99
N THR A 377 8.00 -0.99 -30.14
CA THR A 377 8.76 -1.74 -31.14
C THR A 377 7.84 -2.02 -32.33
N ILE A 378 8.26 -1.64 -33.53
CA ILE A 378 7.49 -1.92 -34.74
C ILE A 378 7.43 -3.43 -34.96
N ASN A 379 6.25 -3.94 -35.26
CA ASN A 379 6.07 -5.36 -35.55
C ASN A 379 6.70 -5.69 -36.90
N LYS A 380 7.42 -6.79 -36.93
CA LYS A 380 7.94 -7.37 -38.16
C LYS A 380 7.12 -8.57 -38.57
N TYR A 381 6.88 -8.68 -39.84
CA TYR A 381 6.14 -9.78 -40.42
C TYR A 381 7.00 -10.58 -41.38
N LYS A 382 6.98 -11.90 -41.23
CA LYS A 382 7.63 -12.82 -42.17
C LYS A 382 6.75 -12.99 -43.38
N ASN A 383 7.30 -12.67 -44.54
CA ASN A 383 6.65 -12.85 -45.81
C ASN A 383 7.32 -13.98 -46.55
N LYS A 384 6.50 -14.71 -47.32
CA LYS A 384 6.93 -15.80 -48.22
C LYS A 384 6.87 -15.30 -49.63
N TYR A 385 7.94 -15.42 -50.35
CA TYR A 385 8.05 -15.07 -51.77
C TYR A 385 8.17 -16.34 -52.57
N GLU A 386 7.21 -16.59 -53.48
CA GLU A 386 7.23 -17.68 -54.40
C GLU A 386 7.53 -17.14 -55.81
N HIS A 387 8.65 -17.55 -56.34
CA HIS A 387 9.08 -17.19 -57.69
C HIS A 387 8.69 -18.28 -58.64
N TRP A 388 7.75 -17.99 -59.50
CA TRP A 388 7.19 -18.90 -60.49
C TRP A 388 7.68 -18.52 -61.88
N ALA A 389 8.07 -19.51 -62.71
CA ALA A 389 8.39 -19.28 -64.08
C ALA A 389 7.47 -20.05 -65.01
N TRP A 390 7.21 -19.49 -66.15
CA TRP A 390 6.55 -20.13 -67.27
C TRP A 390 7.62 -20.68 -68.20
N GLY A 391 7.74 -21.98 -68.23
CA GLY A 391 8.70 -22.65 -69.10
C GLY A 391 8.07 -23.16 -70.36
N PHE A 392 8.84 -23.17 -71.42
CA PHE A 392 8.47 -23.82 -72.66
C PHE A 392 8.67 -25.34 -72.49
N LYS A 393 7.60 -26.10 -72.61
CA LYS A 393 7.67 -27.53 -72.85
C LYS A 393 7.57 -27.75 -74.34
N ASN A 394 8.74 -27.98 -74.93
CA ASN A 394 8.94 -28.37 -76.34
C ASN A 394 8.57 -27.39 -77.50
N GLU A 395 9.60 -27.09 -78.21
CA GLU A 395 9.63 -26.78 -79.65
C GLU A 395 8.52 -25.88 -80.27
N GLY A 396 8.79 -24.61 -80.31
CA GLY A 396 8.25 -23.72 -81.33
C GLY A 396 6.79 -23.27 -81.19
N ASN A 397 6.07 -23.63 -80.17
CA ASN A 397 4.67 -23.20 -79.99
C ASN A 397 4.40 -22.68 -78.59
N ASN A 398 4.03 -21.40 -78.49
CA ASN A 398 3.70 -20.67 -77.28
C ASN A 398 2.50 -21.20 -76.47
N SER A 399 1.82 -22.24 -76.96
CA SER A 399 0.56 -22.75 -76.42
C SER A 399 0.71 -23.76 -75.28
N ASN A 400 1.92 -24.24 -74.95
CA ASN A 400 2.15 -25.27 -73.92
C ASN A 400 3.11 -24.83 -72.82
N LYS A 401 2.97 -23.59 -72.39
CA LYS A 401 3.72 -23.12 -71.21
C LYS A 401 3.14 -23.73 -69.91
N THR A 402 3.97 -24.31 -69.11
CA THR A 402 3.59 -24.76 -67.72
C THR A 402 4.30 -23.91 -66.71
N ALA A 403 3.51 -23.44 -65.71
CA ALA A 403 4.08 -22.75 -64.56
C ALA A 403 4.80 -23.76 -63.67
N PHE A 404 5.96 -23.40 -63.18
CA PHE A 404 6.68 -24.17 -62.16
C PHE A 404 7.35 -23.23 -61.16
N LEU A 405 7.37 -23.68 -59.89
CA LEU A 405 8.01 -22.93 -58.80
C LEU A 405 9.52 -23.02 -58.99
N LEU A 406 10.16 -21.86 -59.12
CA LEU A 406 11.59 -21.75 -59.20
C LEU A 406 12.25 -21.81 -57.85
N GLN A 407 11.77 -20.96 -56.98
CA GLN A 407 12.35 -20.75 -55.64
C GLN A 407 11.30 -20.21 -54.67
N THR A 408 11.46 -20.55 -53.42
CA THR A 408 10.78 -19.91 -52.32
C THR A 408 11.81 -19.17 -51.49
N THR A 409 11.59 -17.88 -51.25
CA THR A 409 12.42 -17.06 -50.34
C THR A 409 11.56 -16.48 -49.22
N TYR A 410 12.18 -16.03 -48.16
CA TYR A 410 11.49 -15.43 -47.01
C TYR A 410 12.19 -14.10 -46.67
N GLY A 411 11.40 -13.09 -46.34
CA GLY A 411 11.85 -11.81 -45.88
C GLY A 411 11.13 -11.38 -44.59
N GLU A 412 11.61 -10.38 -43.92
CA GLU A 412 10.96 -9.74 -42.77
C GLU A 412 10.84 -8.25 -43.05
N GLU A 413 9.62 -7.74 -43.07
CA GLU A 413 9.33 -6.32 -43.28
C GLU A 413 8.59 -5.75 -42.08
N ASN A 414 8.79 -4.46 -41.82
CA ASN A 414 8.12 -3.75 -40.76
C ASN A 414 6.65 -3.43 -41.11
N TYR A 415 5.80 -3.39 -40.09
CA TYR A 415 4.41 -2.94 -40.26
C TYR A 415 4.33 -1.56 -40.93
N GLY A 416 3.50 -1.45 -41.95
CA GLY A 416 3.22 -0.20 -42.67
C GLY A 416 4.30 0.20 -43.67
N GLU A 417 5.37 -0.57 -43.84
CA GLU A 417 6.27 -0.40 -44.97
C GLU A 417 5.54 -0.73 -46.28
N GLU A 418 5.87 0.04 -47.31
CA GLU A 418 5.39 -0.23 -48.63
C GLU A 418 6.19 -1.38 -49.22
N PHE A 419 5.49 -2.36 -49.73
CA PHE A 419 6.13 -3.46 -50.40
C PHE A 419 6.71 -2.98 -51.75
N THR A 420 8.02 -2.96 -51.83
CA THR A 420 8.75 -2.70 -53.09
C THR A 420 9.59 -3.93 -53.44
N PRO A 421 8.99 -4.92 -54.11
CA PRO A 421 9.72 -6.14 -54.42
C PRO A 421 10.91 -5.82 -55.34
N ASP A 422 12.11 -6.23 -54.96
CA ASP A 422 13.21 -6.40 -55.87
C ASP A 422 12.84 -7.59 -56.75
N ALA A 423 12.79 -7.38 -58.07
CA ALA A 423 12.49 -8.41 -59.05
C ALA A 423 13.38 -9.65 -58.98
N THR A 424 14.54 -9.52 -58.33
CA THR A 424 15.53 -10.57 -58.23
C THR A 424 15.78 -11.06 -56.81
N TYR A 425 14.91 -10.69 -55.84
CA TYR A 425 15.09 -10.97 -54.43
C TYR A 425 15.45 -12.44 -54.15
N GLY A 426 16.71 -12.72 -53.93
CA GLY A 426 17.23 -14.06 -53.64
C GLY A 426 17.07 -15.10 -54.74
N LEU A 427 16.66 -14.72 -55.94
CA LEU A 427 16.45 -15.64 -57.02
C LEU A 427 17.75 -16.10 -57.68
N THR A 428 17.96 -17.38 -57.73
CA THR A 428 19.06 -17.98 -58.50
C THR A 428 18.59 -18.36 -59.88
N VAL A 429 19.06 -17.69 -60.91
CA VAL A 429 18.78 -18.02 -62.29
C VAL A 429 19.65 -19.19 -62.71
N PRO A 430 19.05 -20.30 -63.25
CA PRO A 430 19.84 -21.41 -63.76
C PRO A 430 20.75 -20.99 -64.91
N ASN A 431 21.91 -21.64 -64.99
CA ASN A 431 22.88 -21.37 -66.07
C ASN A 431 22.21 -21.58 -67.43
N GLY A 432 22.47 -20.66 -68.36
CA GLY A 432 21.96 -20.72 -69.71
C GLY A 432 20.54 -20.14 -69.88
N PHE A 433 19.99 -19.49 -68.81
CA PHE A 433 18.70 -18.80 -68.91
C PHE A 433 18.84 -17.34 -68.49
N TYR A 434 17.96 -16.48 -68.96
CA TYR A 434 17.70 -15.16 -68.41
C TYR A 434 16.21 -15.00 -68.14
N LEU A 435 15.90 -14.10 -67.21
CA LEU A 435 14.53 -13.83 -66.75
C LEU A 435 14.01 -12.51 -67.30
N ALA A 436 12.76 -12.51 -67.72
CA ALA A 436 11.99 -11.29 -67.89
C ALA A 436 10.82 -11.30 -66.91
N GLN A 437 10.73 -10.31 -66.02
CA GLN A 437 9.66 -10.18 -65.08
C GLN A 437 8.37 -9.84 -65.79
N ARG A 438 7.33 -10.54 -65.45
CA ARG A 438 6.00 -10.38 -66.07
C ARG A 438 5.00 -9.70 -65.15
N PHE A 439 4.80 -10.23 -63.95
CA PHE A 439 3.85 -9.73 -62.98
C PHE A 439 4.26 -10.09 -61.56
N GLY A 440 3.72 -9.29 -60.57
CA GLY A 440 3.75 -9.67 -59.18
C GLY A 440 2.30 -9.86 -58.68
N ASN A 441 1.98 -11.06 -58.19
CA ASN A 441 0.69 -11.39 -57.55
C ASN A 441 0.98 -11.84 -56.13
N GLY A 442 0.11 -11.51 -55.18
CA GLY A 442 0.29 -11.93 -53.79
C GLY A 442 -0.94 -12.63 -53.22
N GLN A 443 -0.69 -13.53 -52.30
CA GLN A 443 -1.73 -14.24 -51.57
C GLN A 443 -1.72 -13.83 -50.10
N ILE A 444 -2.85 -13.30 -49.62
CA ILE A 444 -3.09 -13.03 -48.21
C ILE A 444 -4.02 -14.13 -47.71
N THR A 445 -3.56 -14.89 -46.68
CA THR A 445 -4.39 -15.90 -46.01
C THR A 445 -5.17 -16.85 -46.94
N GLY A 446 -4.50 -17.42 -47.95
CA GLY A 446 -5.07 -18.40 -48.83
C GLY A 446 -5.92 -17.85 -50.01
N LYS A 447 -6.00 -16.55 -50.19
CA LYS A 447 -6.67 -15.92 -51.35
C LYS A 447 -5.67 -15.25 -52.26
N TRP A 448 -5.75 -15.49 -53.57
CA TRP A 448 -4.97 -14.78 -54.56
C TRP A 448 -5.48 -13.35 -54.70
N THR A 449 -4.61 -12.38 -54.55
CA THR A 449 -4.89 -10.97 -54.79
C THR A 449 -3.77 -10.37 -55.62
N THR A 450 -4.13 -9.50 -56.55
CA THR A 450 -3.17 -8.71 -57.31
C THR A 450 -2.62 -7.62 -56.36
N PHE A 451 -1.31 -7.60 -56.14
CA PHE A 451 -0.65 -6.52 -55.42
C PHE A 451 -0.24 -5.41 -56.39
N ASN A 452 -0.64 -4.19 -56.05
CA ASN A 452 -0.05 -3.00 -56.63
C ASN A 452 1.21 -2.64 -55.86
N PHE A 453 2.23 -2.17 -56.52
CA PHE A 453 3.39 -1.57 -55.86
C PHE A 453 2.91 -0.46 -54.91
N GLY A 454 3.47 -0.38 -53.71
CA GLY A 454 3.05 0.57 -52.69
C GLY A 454 1.98 0.04 -51.72
N THR A 455 1.58 -1.23 -51.79
CA THR A 455 0.71 -1.82 -50.75
C THR A 455 1.45 -1.90 -49.44
N LYS A 456 0.82 -1.35 -48.37
CA LYS A 456 1.40 -1.39 -47.02
C LYS A 456 1.23 -2.75 -46.35
N ILE A 457 2.27 -3.21 -45.70
CA ILE A 457 2.26 -4.47 -44.94
C ILE A 457 1.54 -4.24 -43.63
N THR A 458 0.38 -4.90 -43.44
CA THR A 458 -0.49 -4.71 -42.27
C THR A 458 -0.81 -5.99 -41.52
N GLN A 459 -0.40 -7.16 -42.02
CA GLN A 459 -0.67 -8.46 -41.41
C GLN A 459 0.46 -9.47 -41.71
N PRO A 460 0.63 -10.52 -40.87
CA PRO A 460 1.67 -11.52 -41.05
C PRO A 460 1.40 -12.47 -42.19
N ALA A 461 2.45 -13.12 -42.71
CA ALA A 461 2.43 -14.24 -43.62
C ALA A 461 1.78 -13.94 -45.01
N TYR A 462 2.24 -12.89 -45.64
CA TYR A 462 1.97 -12.69 -47.04
C TYR A 462 2.71 -13.72 -47.87
N VAL A 463 2.00 -14.34 -48.82
CA VAL A 463 2.61 -15.14 -49.90
C VAL A 463 2.55 -14.31 -51.17
N MET A 464 3.68 -13.92 -51.68
CA MET A 464 3.80 -13.12 -52.89
C MET A 464 4.34 -13.98 -54.01
N ASN A 465 3.63 -14.02 -55.15
CA ASN A 465 4.05 -14.77 -56.32
C ASN A 465 4.59 -13.84 -57.37
N PHE A 466 5.78 -14.14 -57.82
CA PHE A 466 6.41 -13.48 -58.95
C PHE A 466 6.39 -14.41 -60.13
N GLU A 467 5.91 -13.91 -61.27
CA GLU A 467 5.90 -14.64 -62.50
C GLU A 467 6.98 -14.12 -63.44
N TYR A 468 7.76 -15.02 -63.97
CA TYR A 468 8.83 -14.75 -64.88
C TYR A 468 8.66 -15.58 -66.14
N ASP A 469 9.09 -15.04 -67.27
CA ASP A 469 9.31 -15.81 -68.48
C ASP A 469 10.77 -16.20 -68.53
N TYR A 470 11.05 -17.49 -68.61
CA TYR A 470 12.37 -18.04 -68.85
C TYR A 470 12.64 -18.07 -70.32
N PHE A 471 13.71 -17.43 -70.71
CA PHE A 471 14.23 -17.47 -72.05
C PHE A 471 15.58 -18.15 -72.05
N PRO A 472 15.81 -19.17 -72.92
CA PRO A 472 17.15 -19.72 -73.07
C PRO A 472 18.05 -18.67 -73.69
N THR A 473 19.28 -18.60 -73.17
CA THR A 473 20.32 -17.76 -73.79
C THR A 473 20.80 -18.46 -75.05
N ASP A 474 20.72 -17.77 -76.19
CA ASP A 474 21.27 -18.26 -77.41
C ASP A 474 22.78 -17.99 -77.49
N TYR A 475 23.51 -19.02 -77.66
CA TYR A 475 24.94 -18.98 -77.86
C TYR A 475 25.30 -19.08 -79.32
N THR A 476 26.22 -18.28 -79.82
CA THR A 476 26.66 -18.29 -81.22
C THR A 476 27.64 -19.43 -81.45
N ILE A 477 27.43 -20.16 -82.54
CA ILE A 477 28.35 -21.18 -83.01
C ILE A 477 29.25 -20.59 -84.14
N THR A 478 30.52 -20.60 -83.92
CA THR A 478 31.48 -20.18 -84.91
C THR A 478 32.19 -21.42 -85.49
N TYR A 479 31.96 -21.64 -86.75
CA TYR A 479 32.59 -22.80 -87.48
C TYR A 479 33.94 -22.44 -88.05
N ASN A 480 34.97 -23.10 -87.59
CA ASN A 480 36.24 -23.03 -88.25
C ASN A 480 36.42 -24.17 -89.27
N LEU A 481 36.29 -23.85 -90.54
CA LEU A 481 36.14 -24.85 -91.63
C LEU A 481 37.53 -25.23 -92.21
N ASN A 482 38.60 -24.66 -91.75
CA ASN A 482 39.90 -24.92 -92.21
C ASN A 482 39.94 -24.95 -93.78
N VAL A 483 39.48 -23.83 -94.42
CA VAL A 483 39.32 -23.60 -95.86
C VAL A 483 38.30 -24.53 -96.58
N GLY A 484 37.42 -25.15 -95.83
CA GLY A 484 36.23 -25.89 -96.38
C GLY A 484 35.04 -24.99 -96.50
N THR A 485 33.89 -25.57 -96.97
CA THR A 485 32.56 -24.91 -97.07
C THR A 485 31.61 -25.52 -96.05
N ASN A 486 30.98 -24.65 -95.18
CA ASN A 486 30.00 -25.13 -94.21
C ASN A 486 28.80 -25.67 -94.90
N ASN A 487 28.14 -26.62 -94.23
CA ASN A 487 26.81 -27.07 -94.66
C ASN A 487 25.78 -26.01 -94.24
N SER A 488 24.91 -25.63 -95.18
CA SER A 488 23.88 -24.59 -94.91
C SER A 488 22.87 -25.00 -93.87
N SER A 489 22.79 -26.29 -93.55
CA SER A 489 21.95 -26.80 -92.49
C SER A 489 22.54 -26.65 -91.06
N ASN A 490 23.83 -26.26 -90.96
CA ASN A 490 24.44 -26.08 -89.63
C ASN A 490 23.92 -24.85 -88.97
N PRO A 491 23.41 -24.96 -87.72
CA PRO A 491 22.86 -23.84 -86.99
C PRO A 491 23.88 -22.81 -86.62
N SER A 492 23.53 -21.52 -86.69
CA SER A 492 24.42 -20.43 -86.32
C SER A 492 24.38 -20.16 -84.76
N THR A 493 23.40 -20.72 -84.10
CA THR A 493 23.23 -20.56 -82.65
C THR A 493 22.70 -21.87 -82.04
N TYR A 494 22.91 -22.02 -80.76
CA TYR A 494 22.31 -23.07 -79.93
C TYR A 494 21.91 -22.52 -78.58
N ASN A 495 21.09 -23.22 -77.83
CA ASN A 495 20.77 -22.91 -76.43
C ASN A 495 20.57 -24.20 -75.64
N VAL A 496 20.40 -24.03 -74.30
CA VAL A 496 20.28 -25.17 -73.38
C VAL A 496 19.07 -26.05 -73.55
N LEU A 497 18.04 -25.62 -74.31
CA LEU A 497 16.80 -26.38 -74.55
C LEU A 497 16.90 -27.25 -75.79
N TYR A 498 17.72 -26.90 -76.71
CA TYR A 498 17.79 -27.58 -78.01
C TYR A 498 19.17 -28.11 -78.26
N GLY A 499 19.22 -29.39 -78.48
CA GLY A 499 20.44 -30.00 -79.02
C GLY A 499 20.68 -29.55 -80.48
N VAL A 500 21.91 -29.48 -80.84
CA VAL A 500 22.28 -29.16 -82.24
C VAL A 500 22.77 -30.41 -82.95
N THR A 501 22.35 -30.52 -84.19
CA THR A 501 22.85 -31.53 -85.09
C THR A 501 23.74 -30.88 -86.15
N PHE A 502 24.92 -31.34 -86.20
CA PHE A 502 25.91 -30.81 -87.14
C PHE A 502 25.90 -31.66 -88.39
N SER A 503 25.76 -31.01 -89.56
CA SER A 503 25.93 -31.62 -90.87
C SER A 503 27.35 -31.45 -91.29
N ASN A 504 27.80 -32.42 -92.09
CA ASN A 504 29.21 -32.43 -92.52
C ASN A 504 29.48 -31.28 -93.50
N PRO A 505 30.57 -30.51 -93.29
CA PRO A 505 31.05 -29.56 -94.25
C PRO A 505 31.73 -30.29 -95.42
N THR A 506 31.99 -29.58 -96.53
CA THR A 506 32.68 -30.14 -97.70
C THR A 506 34.01 -29.41 -97.92
N LYS A 507 35.00 -30.19 -98.41
CA LYS A 507 36.28 -29.64 -98.84
C LYS A 507 36.75 -30.53 -99.99
N ALA A 508 37.05 -29.90 -101.16
CA ALA A 508 37.50 -30.66 -102.35
C ALA A 508 38.80 -31.45 -102.04
N GLY A 509 38.68 -32.79 -102.29
CA GLY A 509 39.82 -33.71 -102.13
C GLY A 509 40.12 -34.16 -100.68
N TYR A 510 39.14 -33.92 -99.75
CA TYR A 510 39.26 -34.32 -98.38
C TYR A 510 37.98 -34.98 -97.83
N ASP A 511 38.16 -35.96 -96.95
CA ASP A 511 37.13 -36.55 -96.19
C ASP A 511 36.97 -35.80 -94.87
N PHE A 512 35.70 -35.57 -94.45
CA PHE A 512 35.44 -34.94 -93.17
C PHE A 512 35.53 -35.99 -92.06
N LEU A 513 36.39 -35.73 -91.06
CA LEU A 513 36.69 -36.64 -89.97
C LEU A 513 35.83 -36.38 -88.73
N GLY A 514 35.26 -35.19 -88.64
CA GLY A 514 34.40 -34.81 -87.53
C GLY A 514 34.55 -33.37 -87.10
N TRP A 515 33.55 -32.89 -86.33
CA TRP A 515 33.64 -31.61 -85.62
C TRP A 515 34.44 -31.79 -84.33
N TYR A 516 35.28 -30.83 -83.93
CA TYR A 516 36.03 -30.80 -82.72
C TYR A 516 35.88 -29.43 -82.05
N ASP A 517 35.79 -29.39 -80.69
CA ASP A 517 35.86 -28.10 -80.01
C ASP A 517 37.32 -27.57 -79.98
N ALA A 518 37.43 -26.26 -79.87
CA ALA A 518 38.72 -25.62 -79.92
C ALA A 518 39.58 -25.79 -78.66
N VAL A 519 39.00 -26.26 -77.62
CA VAL A 519 39.61 -26.31 -76.27
C VAL A 519 40.11 -27.72 -75.94
N SER A 520 39.33 -28.75 -76.24
CA SER A 520 39.67 -30.13 -75.82
C SER A 520 40.04 -31.10 -76.88
N TYR A 521 39.97 -30.71 -78.17
CA TYR A 521 40.15 -31.60 -79.34
C TYR A 521 39.28 -32.87 -79.26
N THR A 522 38.20 -32.79 -78.51
CA THR A 522 37.24 -33.90 -78.37
C THR A 522 36.34 -33.96 -79.57
N HIS A 523 36.04 -35.17 -80.03
CA HIS A 523 35.13 -35.40 -81.13
C HIS A 523 33.71 -35.09 -80.73
N LEU A 524 33.05 -34.09 -81.31
CA LEU A 524 31.68 -33.75 -81.10
C LEU A 524 30.74 -34.77 -81.81
N ARG A 525 30.06 -35.61 -81.05
CA ARG A 525 29.07 -36.57 -81.60
C ARG A 525 27.77 -35.86 -81.91
N ALA A 526 27.11 -36.38 -82.92
CA ALA A 526 25.85 -35.82 -83.40
C ALA A 526 24.67 -35.80 -82.43
N HIS A 527 24.81 -36.22 -81.20
CA HIS A 527 23.79 -36.22 -80.16
C HIS A 527 24.32 -35.78 -78.76
N GLU A 528 25.39 -35.03 -78.68
CA GLU A 528 25.71 -34.43 -77.38
C GLU A 528 24.79 -33.26 -77.12
N THR A 529 24.10 -33.32 -75.98
CA THR A 529 23.25 -32.23 -75.51
C THR A 529 24.09 -31.03 -75.18
N ALA A 530 23.56 -29.83 -75.37
CA ALA A 530 24.21 -28.53 -75.10
C ALA A 530 24.84 -28.37 -73.70
N ALA A 531 24.57 -29.30 -72.78
CA ALA A 531 25.16 -29.33 -71.43
C ALA A 531 26.65 -29.69 -71.43
N ASN A 532 27.22 -30.23 -72.49
CA ASN A 532 28.60 -30.65 -72.56
C ASN A 532 29.50 -29.74 -73.44
N ILE A 533 28.93 -28.64 -73.95
CA ILE A 533 29.67 -27.64 -74.73
C ILE A 533 29.72 -26.34 -73.89
N VAL A 534 30.69 -26.24 -73.00
CA VAL A 534 30.99 -25.00 -72.29
C VAL A 534 32.37 -24.54 -72.66
#